data_1c66a63e9d6aa309dba760dd8688ad55
#
_entry.id   1c66a63e9d6aa309dba760dd8688ad55
#
_cell.length_a   1.000
_cell.length_b   1.000
_cell.length_c   1.000
_cell.angle_alpha   90.00
_cell.angle_beta   90.00
_cell.angle_gamma   90.00
#
_symmetry.space_group_name_H-M   'P 1'
#
loop_
_entity.id
_entity.type
_entity.pdbx_description
1 polymer ?
#
loop_
_entity_poly.entity_id
_entity_poly.type
_entity_poly.pdbx_seq_one_letter_code
_entity_poly.pdbx_strand_id
1 'polypeptide(L)'
;MVSKESAPLLASRDKPEMSSVAPFSAALQRPGRGGSQDGAGAVSRRQLPQAIAHRGYKMAYPENSMAAFRSAVEIGAHAIETDLHLSRDGVVVLSHDGTLKRCFGEDLRVAECDWDYLSKLRTTRKPHEPMPRLVDLLEYLAQPGQEDVWVLLDIKKDDEPTDLISRVAATFKTVPTKGEWKDRVIMGCWDAKYAKLCQEILPDFPLAHIGWSLSYARELLAVPQMNFNMFVYSLVGAHGTKFLRAARDAGRSVFVWTVNDDEWMKWSIRKGVDGVITDNPERFLQICKEWPDDEDEKAVERRQMRHFFSLRRPKPLVFLLLFRVLAMSVALVAFVKAGTPRQRVQNALRGR
;
A
#
# COMPACT_ATOMS: atom_id res chain seq x y z
N MET A 1 17.81 -11.28 -53.93
CA MET A 1 17.19 -10.00 -53.55
C MET A 1 15.98 -10.31 -52.68
N VAL A 2 16.15 -10.22 -51.38
CA VAL A 2 15.04 -10.42 -50.40
C VAL A 2 14.97 -9.12 -49.64
N SER A 3 13.83 -8.43 -49.81
CA SER A 3 13.52 -7.15 -49.17
C SER A 3 13.31 -7.35 -47.68
N LYS A 4 14.04 -6.59 -46.88
CA LYS A 4 13.79 -6.42 -45.43
C LYS A 4 12.58 -5.49 -45.27
N GLU A 5 11.45 -6.01 -44.82
CA GLU A 5 10.37 -5.21 -44.29
C GLU A 5 10.74 -4.75 -42.85
N SER A 6 10.88 -3.45 -42.70
CA SER A 6 11.05 -2.78 -41.45
C SER A 6 9.73 -2.69 -40.72
N ALA A 7 9.64 -3.21 -39.48
CA ALA A 7 8.53 -3.04 -38.58
C ALA A 7 8.34 -1.55 -38.24
N PRO A 8 7.08 -1.07 -38.09
CA PRO A 8 6.82 0.32 -37.75
C PRO A 8 7.21 0.60 -36.29
N LEU A 9 7.96 1.69 -36.10
CA LEU A 9 8.21 2.34 -34.81
C LEU A 9 6.87 2.60 -34.11
N LEU A 10 6.71 2.05 -32.92
CA LEU A 10 5.63 2.40 -32.01
C LEU A 10 5.72 3.91 -31.70
N ALA A 11 4.72 4.64 -32.15
CA ALA A 11 4.53 6.04 -31.84
C ALA A 11 4.52 6.22 -30.32
N SER A 12 5.25 7.23 -29.83
CA SER A 12 5.22 7.68 -28.45
C SER A 12 3.78 7.99 -28.09
N ARG A 13 3.17 7.14 -27.27
CA ARG A 13 1.91 7.51 -26.60
C ARG A 13 2.24 8.62 -25.62
N ASP A 14 1.68 9.79 -25.86
CA ASP A 14 1.72 10.88 -24.89
C ASP A 14 1.28 10.34 -23.53
N LYS A 15 2.15 10.50 -22.52
CA LYS A 15 1.79 10.17 -21.14
C LYS A 15 0.55 11.01 -20.81
N PRO A 16 -0.53 10.43 -20.26
CA PRO A 16 -1.67 11.23 -19.86
C PRO A 16 -1.20 12.30 -18.88
N GLU A 17 -1.60 13.56 -19.11
CA GLU A 17 -1.36 14.66 -18.18
C GLU A 17 -1.81 14.22 -16.79
N MET A 18 -0.86 14.13 -15.87
CA MET A 18 -1.10 13.76 -14.48
C MET A 18 -1.91 14.88 -13.81
N SER A 19 -3.25 14.71 -13.82
CA SER A 19 -4.15 15.65 -13.17
C SER A 19 -3.87 15.69 -11.67
N SER A 20 -3.44 16.84 -11.15
CA SER A 20 -3.53 17.39 -9.77
C SER A 20 -3.36 16.44 -8.56
N VAL A 21 -2.67 15.32 -8.68
CA VAL A 21 -2.29 14.48 -7.54
C VAL A 21 -0.93 14.99 -7.03
N ALA A 22 -0.87 15.36 -5.76
CA ALA A 22 0.37 15.85 -5.16
C ALA A 22 1.46 14.78 -5.18
N PRO A 23 2.73 15.12 -5.41
CA PRO A 23 3.85 14.21 -5.26
C PRO A 23 3.91 13.64 -3.85
N PHE A 24 4.55 12.48 -3.67
CA PHE A 24 4.65 11.75 -2.40
C PHE A 24 4.99 12.64 -1.18
N SER A 25 5.97 13.54 -1.32
CA SER A 25 6.32 14.50 -0.27
C SER A 25 5.17 15.41 0.15
N ALA A 26 4.29 15.80 -0.77
CA ALA A 26 3.11 16.60 -0.49
C ALA A 26 1.94 15.74 0.05
N ALA A 27 1.85 14.46 -0.29
CA ALA A 27 0.87 13.54 0.29
C ALA A 27 1.19 13.21 1.76
N LEU A 28 2.47 13.18 2.13
CA LEU A 28 2.92 12.98 3.52
C LEU A 28 3.08 14.29 4.32
N GLN A 29 3.29 15.42 3.64
CA GLN A 29 3.46 16.74 4.25
C GLN A 29 2.19 17.57 4.14
N ARG A 30 1.01 17.04 4.44
CA ARG A 30 -0.16 17.92 4.59
C ARG A 30 0.11 18.90 5.72
N PRO A 31 0.28 20.23 5.45
CA PRO A 31 0.22 21.19 6.52
C PRO A 31 -1.16 21.04 7.14
N GLY A 32 -1.22 20.89 8.45
CA GLY A 32 -2.48 20.98 9.16
C GLY A 32 -3.22 22.19 8.61
N ARG A 33 -4.49 22.07 8.26
CA ARG A 33 -5.37 23.20 7.95
C ARG A 33 -5.54 24.06 9.22
N GLY A 34 -4.45 24.71 9.63
CA GLY A 34 -4.44 25.88 10.46
C GLY A 34 -4.93 27.02 9.57
N GLY A 35 -6.06 27.61 9.93
CA GLY A 35 -6.67 28.65 9.13
C GLY A 35 -5.71 29.79 8.80
N SER A 36 -5.45 30.05 7.53
CA SER A 36 -5.19 31.36 7.01
C SER A 36 -6.40 31.74 6.14
N GLN A 37 -7.13 32.71 6.62
CA GLN A 37 -8.06 33.51 5.82
C GLN A 37 -7.22 34.23 4.79
N ASP A 38 -7.23 33.76 3.55
CA ASP A 38 -6.84 34.61 2.42
C ASP A 38 -7.63 34.19 1.18
N GLY A 39 -8.46 35.12 0.71
CA GLY A 39 -8.93 35.22 -0.65
C GLY A 39 -10.18 34.38 -0.99
N ALA A 40 -11.33 35.06 -0.98
CA ALA A 40 -12.56 34.57 -1.59
C ALA A 40 -12.34 34.19 -3.08
N GLY A 41 -12.69 32.95 -3.46
CA GLY A 41 -12.98 32.62 -4.85
C GLY A 41 -12.40 31.36 -5.48
N ALA A 42 -11.44 30.66 -4.88
CA ALA A 42 -10.97 29.40 -5.44
C ALA A 42 -11.67 28.22 -4.72
N VAL A 43 -12.60 27.55 -5.40
CA VAL A 43 -13.10 26.23 -4.98
C VAL A 43 -11.89 25.30 -4.95
N SER A 44 -11.40 24.98 -3.74
CA SER A 44 -10.28 24.05 -3.58
C SER A 44 -10.72 22.69 -4.15
N ARG A 45 -10.22 22.35 -5.35
CA ARG A 45 -10.46 21.05 -5.96
C ARG A 45 -10.10 19.96 -4.94
N ARG A 46 -11.03 19.06 -4.71
CA ARG A 46 -10.84 17.92 -3.81
C ARG A 46 -9.69 17.06 -4.34
N GLN A 47 -8.65 16.89 -3.54
CA GLN A 47 -7.54 16.01 -3.90
C GLN A 47 -8.03 14.56 -3.91
N LEU A 48 -7.90 13.89 -5.05
CA LEU A 48 -8.24 12.48 -5.20
C LEU A 48 -7.19 11.58 -4.54
N PRO A 49 -7.58 10.39 -4.03
CA PRO A 49 -6.63 9.42 -3.49
C PRO A 49 -5.65 8.90 -4.54
N GLN A 50 -4.44 8.59 -4.12
CA GLN A 50 -3.43 7.97 -4.98
C GLN A 50 -3.80 6.52 -5.31
N ALA A 51 -3.55 6.10 -6.55
CA ALA A 51 -3.63 4.70 -6.96
C ALA A 51 -2.34 3.98 -6.58
N ILE A 52 -2.45 3.00 -5.68
CA ILE A 52 -1.34 2.19 -5.19
C ILE A 52 -1.54 0.77 -5.71
N ALA A 53 -0.61 0.29 -6.53
CA ALA A 53 -0.69 -1.03 -7.16
C ALA A 53 -0.31 -2.13 -6.17
N HIS A 54 -1.29 -2.93 -5.69
CA HIS A 54 -1.12 -4.02 -4.74
C HIS A 54 -0.30 -5.16 -5.34
N ARG A 55 0.95 -5.30 -4.92
CA ARG A 55 1.92 -6.26 -5.49
C ARG A 55 2.16 -6.02 -7.00
N GLY A 56 2.12 -4.75 -7.41
CA GLY A 56 2.08 -4.33 -8.81
C GLY A 56 0.69 -4.44 -9.44
N TYR A 57 0.60 -4.44 -10.78
CA TYR A 57 -0.69 -4.62 -11.50
C TYR A 57 -1.10 -6.09 -11.48
N LYS A 58 -1.44 -6.58 -10.31
CA LYS A 58 -1.75 -7.99 -10.03
C LYS A 58 -2.94 -8.52 -10.82
N MET A 59 -3.91 -7.70 -11.19
CA MET A 59 -5.03 -8.13 -12.02
C MET A 59 -4.55 -8.64 -13.38
N ALA A 60 -3.56 -7.98 -13.98
CA ALA A 60 -3.05 -8.30 -15.33
C ALA A 60 -1.87 -9.27 -15.31
N TYR A 61 -0.96 -9.16 -14.33
CA TYR A 61 0.31 -9.89 -14.27
C TYR A 61 0.43 -10.74 -13.00
N PRO A 62 1.38 -11.70 -12.93
CA PRO A 62 1.71 -12.37 -11.68
C PRO A 62 2.12 -11.35 -10.61
N GLU A 63 1.58 -11.49 -9.39
CA GLU A 63 1.88 -10.60 -8.27
C GLU A 63 3.36 -10.58 -7.91
N ASN A 64 3.85 -9.46 -7.38
CA ASN A 64 5.23 -9.29 -6.97
C ASN A 64 6.23 -9.70 -8.06
N SER A 65 5.96 -9.36 -9.34
CA SER A 65 6.86 -9.58 -10.47
C SER A 65 7.27 -8.27 -11.11
N MET A 66 8.44 -8.24 -11.77
CA MET A 66 8.88 -7.03 -12.48
C MET A 66 7.93 -6.63 -13.61
N ALA A 67 7.25 -7.59 -14.25
CA ALA A 67 6.22 -7.29 -15.24
C ALA A 67 5.02 -6.56 -14.60
N ALA A 68 4.55 -6.99 -13.40
CA ALA A 68 3.48 -6.32 -12.67
C ALA A 68 3.87 -4.91 -12.23
N PHE A 69 5.12 -4.71 -11.78
CA PHE A 69 5.61 -3.41 -11.36
C PHE A 69 5.76 -2.43 -12.52
N ARG A 70 6.39 -2.84 -13.61
CA ARG A 70 6.54 -2.01 -14.83
C ARG A 70 5.18 -1.62 -15.40
N SER A 71 4.28 -2.57 -15.53
CA SER A 71 2.94 -2.30 -16.04
C SER A 71 2.15 -1.36 -15.13
N ALA A 72 2.29 -1.45 -13.79
CA ALA A 72 1.68 -0.50 -12.87
C ALA A 72 2.17 0.93 -13.11
N VAL A 73 3.47 1.11 -13.33
CA VAL A 73 4.06 2.42 -13.63
C VAL A 73 3.64 2.94 -15.01
N GLU A 74 3.62 2.07 -16.02
CA GLU A 74 3.22 2.41 -17.39
C GLU A 74 1.79 2.93 -17.50
N ILE A 75 0.86 2.39 -16.71
CA ILE A 75 -0.53 2.86 -16.66
C ILE A 75 -0.73 4.10 -15.78
N GLY A 76 0.33 4.61 -15.14
CA GLY A 76 0.30 5.82 -14.32
C GLY A 76 -0.11 5.59 -12.86
N ALA A 77 0.07 4.39 -12.30
CA ALA A 77 -0.06 4.20 -10.86
C ALA A 77 0.96 5.08 -10.11
N HIS A 78 0.50 5.71 -9.03
CA HIS A 78 1.33 6.64 -8.25
C HIS A 78 2.35 5.92 -7.37
N ALA A 79 2.04 4.66 -7.01
CA ALA A 79 2.88 3.86 -6.14
C ALA A 79 2.72 2.36 -6.40
N ILE A 80 3.72 1.63 -5.94
CA ILE A 80 3.71 0.18 -5.84
C ILE A 80 3.66 -0.20 -4.36
N GLU A 81 2.80 -1.15 -4.01
CA GLU A 81 2.89 -1.88 -2.75
C GLU A 81 3.47 -3.25 -3.05
N THR A 82 4.39 -3.75 -2.19
CA THR A 82 5.05 -5.05 -2.35
C THR A 82 5.49 -5.62 -1.01
N ASP A 83 5.60 -6.95 -0.95
CA ASP A 83 5.84 -7.74 0.25
C ASP A 83 7.29 -8.24 0.29
N LEU A 84 7.91 -8.19 1.47
CA LEU A 84 9.31 -8.54 1.68
C LEU A 84 9.48 -9.86 2.43
N HIS A 85 10.39 -10.70 1.93
CA HIS A 85 10.92 -11.87 2.64
C HIS A 85 12.43 -11.98 2.49
N LEU A 86 13.06 -12.80 3.34
CA LEU A 86 14.48 -13.17 3.23
C LEU A 86 14.65 -14.58 2.66
N SER A 87 15.56 -14.72 1.71
CA SER A 87 16.14 -16.02 1.37
C SER A 87 17.06 -16.53 2.49
N ARG A 88 17.40 -17.81 2.47
CA ARG A 88 18.31 -18.41 3.47
C ARG A 88 19.67 -17.71 3.53
N ASP A 89 20.20 -17.27 2.40
CA ASP A 89 21.46 -16.55 2.27
C ASP A 89 21.32 -15.01 2.43
N GLY A 90 20.13 -14.53 2.88
CA GLY A 90 19.88 -13.14 3.29
C GLY A 90 19.65 -12.17 2.14
N VAL A 91 19.19 -12.64 0.98
CA VAL A 91 18.74 -11.77 -0.11
C VAL A 91 17.30 -11.34 0.14
N VAL A 92 17.02 -10.03 0.05
CA VAL A 92 15.64 -9.50 0.17
C VAL A 92 14.90 -9.75 -1.13
N VAL A 93 13.91 -10.65 -1.10
CA VAL A 93 13.06 -11.04 -2.23
C VAL A 93 11.65 -10.48 -2.09
N LEU A 94 10.95 -10.31 -3.22
CA LEU A 94 9.60 -9.79 -3.25
C LEU A 94 8.60 -10.94 -3.41
N SER A 95 7.92 -11.29 -2.31
CA SER A 95 6.94 -12.37 -2.24
C SER A 95 5.95 -12.09 -1.12
N HIS A 96 4.67 -12.45 -1.32
CA HIS A 96 3.67 -12.29 -0.24
C HIS A 96 3.70 -13.43 0.76
N ASP A 97 3.79 -14.66 0.25
CA ASP A 97 3.78 -15.85 1.11
C ASP A 97 5.21 -16.22 1.48
N GLY A 98 5.43 -16.62 2.71
CA GLY A 98 6.69 -17.24 3.13
C GLY A 98 6.92 -18.63 2.52
N THR A 99 5.96 -19.13 1.69
CA THR A 99 6.05 -20.40 0.95
C THR A 99 5.97 -20.16 -0.55
N LEU A 100 6.59 -21.02 -1.33
CA LEU A 100 6.66 -20.93 -2.79
C LEU A 100 5.46 -21.54 -3.50
N LYS A 101 4.58 -22.25 -2.77
CA LYS A 101 3.57 -23.14 -3.36
C LYS A 101 2.58 -22.44 -4.27
N ARG A 102 1.99 -21.36 -3.81
CA ARG A 102 0.91 -20.66 -4.53
C ARG A 102 1.41 -19.96 -5.81
N CYS A 103 2.55 -19.31 -5.74
CA CYS A 103 3.06 -18.52 -6.85
C CYS A 103 4.02 -19.28 -7.77
N PHE A 104 4.77 -20.26 -7.23
CA PHE A 104 5.85 -20.96 -7.97
C PHE A 104 5.64 -22.48 -8.07
N GLY A 105 4.65 -23.05 -7.39
CA GLY A 105 4.33 -24.49 -7.46
C GLY A 105 5.21 -25.38 -6.60
N GLU A 106 6.21 -24.84 -5.89
CA GLU A 106 7.18 -25.59 -5.08
C GLU A 106 6.73 -25.67 -3.62
N ASP A 107 6.84 -26.85 -3.01
CA ASP A 107 6.45 -27.08 -1.60
C ASP A 107 7.62 -26.81 -0.65
N LEU A 108 8.18 -25.62 -0.74
CA LEU A 108 9.32 -25.12 0.03
C LEU A 108 8.99 -23.73 0.61
N ARG A 109 9.77 -23.33 1.63
CA ARG A 109 9.71 -21.97 2.18
C ARG A 109 10.81 -21.09 1.56
N VAL A 110 10.53 -19.81 1.40
CA VAL A 110 11.51 -18.81 0.93
C VAL A 110 12.78 -18.84 1.80
N ALA A 111 12.60 -18.82 3.12
CA ALA A 111 13.69 -18.82 4.10
C ALA A 111 14.54 -20.13 4.12
N GLU A 112 14.12 -21.18 3.43
CA GLU A 112 14.86 -22.45 3.30
C GLU A 112 15.70 -22.52 2.03
N CYS A 113 15.54 -21.56 1.12
CA CYS A 113 16.17 -21.55 -0.20
C CYS A 113 17.17 -20.41 -0.34
N ASP A 114 18.31 -20.69 -0.96
CA ASP A 114 19.27 -19.66 -1.37
C ASP A 114 18.79 -18.95 -2.63
N TRP A 115 19.29 -17.75 -2.85
CA TRP A 115 18.95 -16.95 -4.03
C TRP A 115 19.26 -17.67 -5.35
N ASP A 116 20.34 -18.42 -5.42
CA ASP A 116 20.67 -19.20 -6.62
C ASP A 116 19.53 -20.13 -7.05
N TYR A 117 18.84 -20.75 -6.09
CA TYR A 117 17.65 -21.56 -6.36
C TYR A 117 16.45 -20.68 -6.72
N LEU A 118 16.12 -19.69 -5.89
CA LEU A 118 14.95 -18.82 -6.06
C LEU A 118 14.94 -18.08 -7.39
N SER A 119 16.10 -17.64 -7.87
CA SER A 119 16.27 -16.91 -9.14
C SER A 119 15.87 -17.73 -10.38
N LYS A 120 15.90 -19.05 -10.29
CA LYS A 120 15.55 -19.98 -11.38
C LYS A 120 14.06 -20.28 -11.45
N LEU A 121 13.32 -19.99 -10.37
CA LEU A 121 11.89 -20.23 -10.32
C LEU A 121 11.13 -19.31 -11.28
N ARG A 122 9.97 -19.81 -11.71
CA ARG A 122 9.03 -19.06 -12.55
C ARG A 122 7.64 -19.18 -11.97
N THR A 123 6.88 -18.10 -12.02
CA THR A 123 5.49 -18.11 -11.56
C THR A 123 4.65 -19.10 -12.35
N THR A 124 3.72 -19.78 -11.68
CA THR A 124 2.76 -20.69 -12.32
C THR A 124 1.77 -19.94 -13.22
N ARG A 125 1.47 -18.69 -12.89
CA ARG A 125 0.64 -17.80 -13.70
C ARG A 125 1.45 -17.20 -14.86
N LYS A 126 0.86 -17.11 -16.04
CA LYS A 126 1.42 -16.44 -17.22
C LYS A 126 1.37 -14.90 -17.09
N PRO A 127 2.35 -14.18 -17.68
CA PRO A 127 3.61 -14.69 -18.21
C PRO A 127 4.45 -15.29 -17.07
N HIS A 128 5.21 -16.35 -17.33
CA HIS A 128 5.98 -17.05 -16.29
C HIS A 128 7.20 -16.21 -15.86
N GLU A 129 6.95 -15.32 -14.88
CA GLU A 129 7.91 -14.34 -14.38
C GLU A 129 8.87 -14.92 -13.34
N PRO A 130 10.13 -14.47 -13.28
CA PRO A 130 11.05 -14.80 -12.20
C PRO A 130 10.63 -14.10 -10.90
N MET A 131 11.10 -14.62 -9.76
CA MET A 131 11.02 -13.91 -8.49
C MET A 131 11.97 -12.71 -8.52
N PRO A 132 11.51 -11.48 -8.23
CA PRO A 132 12.41 -10.33 -8.15
C PRO A 132 12.97 -10.14 -6.74
N ARG A 133 14.11 -9.46 -6.66
CA ARG A 133 14.68 -8.93 -5.42
C ARG A 133 14.25 -7.48 -5.20
N LEU A 134 14.37 -7.01 -3.98
CA LEU A 134 14.18 -5.58 -3.70
C LEU A 134 15.12 -4.71 -4.55
N VAL A 135 16.37 -5.11 -4.72
CA VAL A 135 17.33 -4.36 -5.54
C VAL A 135 16.86 -4.21 -6.99
N ASP A 136 16.26 -5.23 -7.59
CA ASP A 136 15.76 -5.19 -8.98
C ASP A 136 14.64 -4.14 -9.15
N LEU A 137 13.75 -4.03 -8.15
CA LEU A 137 12.71 -2.99 -8.12
C LEU A 137 13.31 -1.59 -7.94
N LEU A 138 14.26 -1.43 -7.02
CA LEU A 138 14.90 -0.14 -6.76
C LEU A 138 15.70 0.33 -7.98
N GLU A 139 16.45 -0.55 -8.63
CA GLU A 139 17.19 -0.24 -9.88
C GLU A 139 16.25 0.22 -11.00
N TYR A 140 15.08 -0.41 -11.12
CA TYR A 140 14.06 0.03 -12.07
C TYR A 140 13.53 1.43 -11.72
N LEU A 141 13.20 1.66 -10.46
CA LEU A 141 12.65 2.96 -10.01
C LEU A 141 13.70 4.08 -9.95
N ALA A 142 14.99 3.75 -9.96
CA ALA A 142 16.07 4.73 -10.07
C ALA A 142 16.29 5.25 -11.52
N GLN A 143 15.66 4.61 -12.53
CA GLN A 143 15.77 5.03 -13.92
C GLN A 143 15.09 6.40 -14.15
N PRO A 144 15.59 7.21 -15.09
CA PRO A 144 14.98 8.49 -15.44
C PRO A 144 13.50 8.33 -15.84
N GLY A 145 12.67 9.22 -15.34
CA GLY A 145 11.23 9.24 -15.61
C GLY A 145 10.39 8.40 -14.64
N GLN A 146 11.01 7.81 -13.60
CA GLN A 146 10.33 7.06 -12.53
C GLN A 146 10.39 7.79 -11.17
N GLU A 147 10.89 9.03 -11.15
CA GLU A 147 11.20 9.75 -9.92
C GLU A 147 9.98 10.01 -9.02
N ASP A 148 8.78 10.11 -9.61
CA ASP A 148 7.53 10.39 -8.89
C ASP A 148 6.85 9.12 -8.34
N VAL A 149 7.31 7.92 -8.72
CA VAL A 149 6.75 6.66 -8.23
C VAL A 149 7.36 6.29 -6.89
N TRP A 150 6.52 6.09 -5.89
CA TRP A 150 6.94 5.68 -4.56
C TRP A 150 6.52 4.24 -4.23
N VAL A 151 7.08 3.67 -3.15
CA VAL A 151 6.86 2.27 -2.76
C VAL A 151 6.42 2.17 -1.31
N LEU A 152 5.42 1.34 -1.04
CA LEU A 152 5.09 0.84 0.28
C LEU A 152 5.64 -0.59 0.41
N LEU A 153 6.58 -0.79 1.32
CA LEU A 153 7.21 -2.08 1.58
C LEU A 153 6.51 -2.76 2.78
N ASP A 154 5.72 -3.81 2.54
CA ASP A 154 5.11 -4.61 3.60
C ASP A 154 6.14 -5.57 4.21
N ILE A 155 6.55 -5.27 5.45
CA ILE A 155 7.49 -6.10 6.22
C ILE A 155 6.72 -7.27 6.84
N LYS A 156 6.91 -8.47 6.31
CA LYS A 156 6.26 -9.67 6.81
C LYS A 156 6.82 -10.09 8.17
N LYS A 157 6.02 -10.86 8.91
CA LYS A 157 6.33 -11.28 10.28
C LYS A 157 6.94 -12.67 10.35
N ASP A 158 7.17 -13.31 9.22
CA ASP A 158 7.70 -14.67 9.12
C ASP A 158 9.23 -14.72 9.21
N ASP A 159 9.89 -13.60 8.92
CA ASP A 159 11.34 -13.46 8.96
C ASP A 159 11.81 -12.83 10.28
N GLU A 160 13.11 -12.99 10.60
CA GLU A 160 13.69 -12.29 11.74
C GLU A 160 13.71 -10.78 11.43
N PRO A 161 13.01 -9.95 12.25
CA PRO A 161 12.76 -8.57 11.88
C PRO A 161 14.02 -7.69 11.79
N THR A 162 14.99 -7.89 12.68
CA THR A 162 16.22 -7.08 12.68
C THR A 162 17.08 -7.38 11.46
N ASP A 163 17.19 -8.66 11.07
CA ASP A 163 17.94 -9.06 9.87
C ASP A 163 17.25 -8.54 8.61
N LEU A 164 15.94 -8.75 8.46
CA LEU A 164 15.18 -8.26 7.31
C LEU A 164 15.33 -6.73 7.14
N ILE A 165 15.08 -5.94 8.19
CA ILE A 165 15.15 -4.48 8.11
C ILE A 165 16.58 -4.00 7.85
N SER A 166 17.59 -4.66 8.43
CA SER A 166 19.00 -4.35 8.19
C SER A 166 19.41 -4.64 6.74
N ARG A 167 18.95 -5.75 6.15
CA ARG A 167 19.18 -6.09 4.75
C ARG A 167 18.48 -5.10 3.80
N VAL A 168 17.26 -4.69 4.12
CA VAL A 168 16.56 -3.62 3.39
C VAL A 168 17.36 -2.31 3.44
N ALA A 169 17.82 -1.91 4.62
CA ALA A 169 18.66 -0.72 4.78
C ALA A 169 19.98 -0.80 3.99
N ALA A 170 20.61 -1.98 3.96
CA ALA A 170 21.79 -2.21 3.14
C ALA A 170 21.49 -2.09 1.64
N THR A 171 20.34 -2.63 1.19
CA THR A 171 19.92 -2.57 -0.23
C THR A 171 19.71 -1.12 -0.68
N PHE A 172 19.12 -0.24 0.14
CA PHE A 172 18.98 1.19 -0.21
C PHE A 172 20.33 1.88 -0.46
N LYS A 173 21.39 1.46 0.23
CA LYS A 173 22.75 2.02 0.06
C LYS A 173 23.42 1.55 -1.24
N THR A 174 23.00 0.43 -1.82
CA THR A 174 23.61 -0.12 -3.04
C THR A 174 23.01 0.47 -4.33
N VAL A 175 21.81 1.06 -4.26
CA VAL A 175 21.15 1.61 -5.44
C VAL A 175 21.06 3.13 -5.32
N PRO A 176 21.90 3.88 -6.05
CA PRO A 176 21.82 5.33 -6.08
C PRO A 176 20.51 5.78 -6.77
N THR A 177 19.90 6.83 -6.28
CA THR A 177 18.71 7.44 -6.87
C THR A 177 18.85 8.96 -6.90
N LYS A 178 18.05 9.63 -7.75
CA LYS A 178 17.91 11.08 -7.70
C LYS A 178 17.11 11.45 -6.45
N GLY A 179 17.74 12.14 -5.50
CA GLY A 179 17.18 12.34 -4.15
C GLY A 179 17.53 11.17 -3.23
N GLU A 180 16.68 10.91 -2.24
CA GLU A 180 16.91 9.87 -1.25
C GLU A 180 15.74 8.86 -1.22
N TRP A 181 16.02 7.59 -0.94
CA TRP A 181 14.99 6.56 -0.85
C TRP A 181 13.96 6.84 0.25
N LYS A 182 14.34 7.50 1.34
CA LYS A 182 13.39 7.91 2.38
C LYS A 182 12.28 8.85 1.89
N ASP A 183 12.52 9.57 0.78
CA ASP A 183 11.53 10.45 0.16
C ASP A 183 10.55 9.71 -0.76
N ARG A 184 10.81 8.43 -1.03
CA ARG A 184 10.06 7.59 -1.98
C ARG A 184 9.65 6.23 -1.44
N VAL A 185 9.99 5.89 -0.19
CA VAL A 185 9.67 4.59 0.41
C VAL A 185 8.99 4.78 1.76
N ILE A 186 7.91 4.04 1.97
CA ILE A 186 7.23 3.90 3.26
C ILE A 186 7.46 2.48 3.78
N MET A 187 7.90 2.37 5.04
CA MET A 187 8.05 1.07 5.70
C MET A 187 6.72 0.65 6.34
N GLY A 188 6.11 -0.41 5.82
CA GLY A 188 4.85 -0.97 6.29
C GLY A 188 5.05 -1.92 7.48
N CYS A 189 4.47 -1.60 8.64
CA CYS A 189 4.67 -2.32 9.90
C CYS A 189 3.34 -2.82 10.47
N TRP A 190 3.24 -4.13 10.77
CA TRP A 190 2.06 -4.75 11.34
C TRP A 190 1.88 -4.46 12.84
N ASP A 191 2.95 -4.15 13.55
CA ASP A 191 2.89 -3.82 14.97
C ASP A 191 3.97 -2.82 15.40
N ALA A 192 3.87 -2.36 16.65
CA ALA A 192 4.76 -1.35 17.20
C ALA A 192 6.21 -1.84 17.38
N LYS A 193 6.46 -3.15 17.50
CA LYS A 193 7.81 -3.72 17.58
C LYS A 193 8.57 -3.49 16.27
N TYR A 194 7.93 -3.80 15.14
CA TYR A 194 8.50 -3.56 13.81
C TYR A 194 8.68 -2.07 13.54
N ALA A 195 7.70 -1.25 13.94
CA ALA A 195 7.80 0.20 13.81
C ALA A 195 9.02 0.76 14.58
N LYS A 196 9.24 0.30 15.80
CA LYS A 196 10.41 0.67 16.62
C LYS A 196 11.71 0.28 15.93
N LEU A 197 11.84 -0.96 15.47
CA LEU A 197 13.03 -1.44 14.76
C LEU A 197 13.29 -0.63 13.48
N CYS A 198 12.25 -0.29 12.71
CA CYS A 198 12.42 0.60 11.56
C CYS A 198 12.94 1.98 11.97
N GLN A 199 12.43 2.57 13.06
CA GLN A 199 12.94 3.85 13.55
C GLN A 199 14.40 3.77 14.05
N GLU A 200 14.83 2.64 14.57
CA GLU A 200 16.21 2.44 15.04
C GLU A 200 17.19 2.23 13.86
N ILE A 201 16.80 1.49 12.83
CA ILE A 201 17.66 1.11 11.69
C ILE A 201 17.55 2.09 10.53
N LEU A 202 16.36 2.64 10.29
CA LEU A 202 15.99 3.57 9.21
C LEU A 202 15.25 4.80 9.76
N PRO A 203 15.90 5.63 10.61
CA PRO A 203 15.24 6.65 11.44
C PRO A 203 14.48 7.71 10.63
N ASP A 204 14.91 7.98 9.39
CA ASP A 204 14.33 9.04 8.56
C ASP A 204 13.22 8.51 7.61
N PHE A 205 13.00 7.21 7.56
CA PHE A 205 11.99 6.63 6.68
C PHE A 205 10.59 6.77 7.28
N PRO A 206 9.59 7.23 6.50
CA PRO A 206 8.22 7.26 6.95
C PRO A 206 7.68 5.84 7.16
N LEU A 207 6.80 5.70 8.15
CA LEU A 207 6.19 4.44 8.54
C LEU A 207 4.71 4.42 8.18
N ALA A 208 4.16 3.23 7.94
CA ALA A 208 2.72 3.01 7.87
C ALA A 208 2.34 1.77 8.69
N HIS A 209 1.46 1.95 9.67
CA HIS A 209 0.88 0.80 10.37
C HIS A 209 -0.09 0.05 9.47
N ILE A 210 0.20 -1.21 9.18
CA ILE A 210 -0.70 -2.11 8.46
C ILE A 210 -1.59 -2.80 9.48
N GLY A 211 -2.92 -2.69 9.33
CA GLY A 211 -3.81 -3.32 10.29
C GLY A 211 -5.29 -3.10 10.05
N TRP A 212 -6.09 -3.67 10.96
CA TRP A 212 -7.56 -3.57 10.95
C TRP A 212 -8.13 -3.10 12.31
N SER A 213 -7.31 -3.02 13.35
CA SER A 213 -7.74 -2.64 14.69
C SER A 213 -7.67 -1.14 14.89
N LEU A 214 -8.81 -0.46 14.85
CA LEU A 214 -8.88 0.98 15.08
C LEU A 214 -8.42 1.39 16.48
N SER A 215 -8.65 0.55 17.49
CA SER A 215 -8.19 0.84 18.86
C SER A 215 -6.67 0.78 18.96
N TYR A 216 -6.03 -0.17 18.26
CA TYR A 216 -4.57 -0.26 18.19
C TYR A 216 -3.97 0.89 17.36
N ALA A 217 -4.55 1.18 16.20
CA ALA A 217 -4.11 2.26 15.34
C ALA A 217 -4.18 3.64 16.02
N ARG A 218 -5.20 3.87 16.88
CA ARG A 218 -5.30 5.13 17.66
C ARG A 218 -4.14 5.34 18.62
N GLU A 219 -3.64 4.28 19.25
CA GLU A 219 -2.47 4.40 20.14
C GLU A 219 -1.21 4.76 19.35
N LEU A 220 -1.13 4.37 18.07
CA LEU A 220 -0.01 4.69 17.19
C LEU A 220 -0.06 6.12 16.63
N LEU A 221 -1.14 6.87 16.78
CA LEU A 221 -1.19 8.30 16.41
C LEU A 221 -0.14 9.14 17.16
N ALA A 222 0.27 8.70 18.36
CA ALA A 222 1.30 9.35 19.16
C ALA A 222 2.72 9.06 18.66
N VAL A 223 2.91 8.09 17.75
CA VAL A 223 4.24 7.74 17.20
C VAL A 223 4.56 8.73 16.07
N PRO A 224 5.74 9.41 16.14
CA PRO A 224 6.16 10.32 15.08
C PRO A 224 6.20 9.63 13.71
N GLN A 225 5.86 10.35 12.64
CA GLN A 225 5.92 9.89 11.24
C GLN A 225 5.07 8.64 10.92
N MET A 226 4.21 8.17 11.85
CA MET A 226 3.35 7.01 11.63
C MET A 226 2.15 7.37 10.78
N ASN A 227 2.06 6.80 9.59
CA ASN A 227 0.90 6.78 8.72
C ASN A 227 0.11 5.48 8.92
N PHE A 228 -0.97 5.30 8.20
CA PHE A 228 -1.86 4.15 8.39
C PHE A 228 -2.21 3.49 7.06
N ASN A 229 -2.05 2.18 7.00
CA ASN A 229 -2.49 1.31 5.92
C ASN A 229 -3.56 0.36 6.47
N MET A 230 -4.82 0.77 6.36
CA MET A 230 -5.94 0.15 7.09
C MET A 230 -6.78 -0.73 6.19
N PHE A 231 -7.20 -1.87 6.72
CA PHE A 231 -8.20 -2.70 6.06
C PHE A 231 -9.52 -1.92 5.89
N VAL A 232 -9.97 -1.75 4.66
CA VAL A 232 -11.05 -0.82 4.30
C VAL A 232 -12.31 -1.02 5.13
N TYR A 233 -12.70 -2.26 5.40
CA TYR A 233 -13.91 -2.56 6.17
C TYR A 233 -13.84 -2.16 7.66
N SER A 234 -12.63 -2.01 8.21
CA SER A 234 -12.46 -1.50 9.58
C SER A 234 -12.86 -0.04 9.72
N LEU A 235 -12.79 0.71 8.63
CA LEU A 235 -13.10 2.15 8.59
C LEU A 235 -14.60 2.45 8.39
N VAL A 236 -15.44 1.45 8.21
CA VAL A 236 -16.89 1.62 7.99
C VAL A 236 -17.61 2.01 9.29
N GLY A 237 -18.43 3.05 9.21
CA GLY A 237 -19.28 3.53 10.32
C GLY A 237 -18.61 4.59 11.20
N ALA A 238 -19.27 4.95 12.31
CA ALA A 238 -18.91 6.10 13.14
C ALA A 238 -17.48 6.03 13.72
N HIS A 239 -17.03 4.83 14.13
CA HIS A 239 -15.69 4.65 14.69
C HIS A 239 -14.60 4.86 13.64
N GLY A 240 -14.81 4.38 12.40
CA GLY A 240 -13.92 4.61 11.28
C GLY A 240 -13.86 6.08 10.88
N THR A 241 -15.02 6.74 10.77
CA THR A 241 -15.08 8.18 10.48
C THR A 241 -14.35 9.01 11.56
N LYS A 242 -14.51 8.65 12.85
CA LYS A 242 -13.78 9.29 13.94
C LYS A 242 -12.27 9.07 13.84
N PHE A 243 -11.84 7.87 13.45
CA PHE A 243 -10.41 7.56 13.24
C PHE A 243 -9.83 8.37 12.06
N LEU A 244 -10.50 8.37 10.90
CA LEU A 244 -10.06 9.14 9.73
C LEU A 244 -9.91 10.63 10.05
N ARG A 245 -10.83 11.20 10.84
CA ARG A 245 -10.72 12.59 11.31
C ARG A 245 -9.50 12.77 12.20
N ALA A 246 -9.30 11.93 13.21
CA ALA A 246 -8.17 12.00 14.13
C ALA A 246 -6.82 11.84 13.41
N ALA A 247 -6.71 10.95 12.43
CA ALA A 247 -5.51 10.81 11.61
C ALA A 247 -5.23 12.09 10.79
N ARG A 248 -6.27 12.66 10.17
CA ARG A 248 -6.17 13.92 9.42
C ARG A 248 -5.74 15.08 10.31
N ASP A 249 -6.37 15.22 11.49
CA ASP A 249 -6.05 16.28 12.45
C ASP A 249 -4.61 16.17 12.97
N ALA A 250 -4.08 14.94 13.03
CA ALA A 250 -2.69 14.67 13.37
C ALA A 250 -1.72 14.77 12.17
N GLY A 251 -2.17 15.16 10.97
CA GLY A 251 -1.36 15.24 9.76
C GLY A 251 -0.88 13.89 9.24
N ARG A 252 -1.63 12.79 9.49
CA ARG A 252 -1.26 11.44 9.09
C ARG A 252 -2.04 11.00 7.86
N SER A 253 -1.32 10.38 6.92
CA SER A 253 -1.95 9.77 5.75
C SER A 253 -2.61 8.43 6.09
N VAL A 254 -3.74 8.16 5.44
CA VAL A 254 -4.46 6.89 5.56
C VAL A 254 -4.62 6.26 4.19
N PHE A 255 -4.02 5.11 3.99
CA PHE A 255 -4.20 4.23 2.84
C PHE A 255 -5.18 3.11 3.19
N VAL A 256 -5.85 2.55 2.19
CA VAL A 256 -6.80 1.46 2.40
C VAL A 256 -6.53 0.27 1.47
N TRP A 257 -6.67 -0.96 1.99
CA TRP A 257 -6.40 -2.22 1.30
C TRP A 257 -7.45 -3.29 1.57
N THR A 258 -7.62 -4.31 0.76
CA THR A 258 -7.40 -4.31 -0.68
C THR A 258 -8.74 -3.96 -1.33
N VAL A 259 -8.77 -2.94 -2.15
CA VAL A 259 -10.02 -2.35 -2.67
C VAL A 259 -10.13 -2.66 -4.15
N ASN A 260 -10.93 -3.68 -4.50
CA ASN A 260 -11.05 -4.19 -5.87
C ASN A 260 -12.46 -3.99 -6.49
N ASP A 261 -13.40 -3.49 -5.70
CA ASP A 261 -14.77 -3.24 -6.14
C ASP A 261 -14.98 -1.73 -6.36
N ASP A 262 -15.63 -1.37 -7.46
CA ASP A 262 -15.88 0.03 -7.86
C ASP A 262 -16.57 0.85 -6.77
N GLU A 263 -17.53 0.26 -6.05
CA GLU A 263 -18.25 0.98 -5.02
C GLU A 263 -17.38 1.27 -3.79
N TRP A 264 -16.43 0.37 -3.48
CA TRP A 264 -15.44 0.62 -2.43
C TRP A 264 -14.36 1.60 -2.86
N MET A 265 -13.98 1.62 -4.14
CA MET A 265 -13.12 2.65 -4.72
C MET A 265 -13.76 4.03 -4.59
N LYS A 266 -15.03 4.17 -5.00
CA LYS A 266 -15.81 5.39 -4.86
C LYS A 266 -16.04 5.78 -3.40
N TRP A 267 -16.28 4.81 -2.52
CA TRP A 267 -16.38 5.04 -1.08
C TRP A 267 -15.08 5.63 -0.52
N SER A 268 -13.94 5.11 -0.92
CA SER A 268 -12.62 5.57 -0.49
C SER A 268 -12.37 7.02 -0.91
N ILE A 269 -12.74 7.41 -2.15
CA ILE A 269 -12.69 8.78 -2.62
C ILE A 269 -13.54 9.69 -1.74
N ARG A 270 -14.80 9.30 -1.47
CA ARG A 270 -15.72 10.09 -0.63
C ARG A 270 -15.23 10.26 0.81
N LYS A 271 -14.61 9.25 1.37
CA LYS A 271 -14.03 9.31 2.74
C LYS A 271 -12.76 10.14 2.81
N GLY A 272 -12.20 10.52 1.66
CA GLY A 272 -10.99 11.35 1.60
C GLY A 272 -9.79 10.66 2.21
N VAL A 273 -9.63 9.35 1.92
CA VAL A 273 -8.38 8.64 2.20
C VAL A 273 -7.27 9.13 1.28
N ASP A 274 -6.02 8.90 1.62
CA ASP A 274 -4.88 9.43 0.86
C ASP A 274 -4.45 8.52 -0.27
N GLY A 275 -4.74 7.21 -0.17
CA GLY A 275 -4.45 6.27 -1.24
C GLY A 275 -5.29 4.99 -1.15
N VAL A 276 -5.47 4.36 -2.29
CA VAL A 276 -6.22 3.12 -2.48
C VAL A 276 -5.30 2.05 -3.03
N ILE A 277 -5.06 1.00 -2.23
CA ILE A 277 -4.28 -0.18 -2.60
C ILE A 277 -5.23 -1.18 -3.26
N THR A 278 -4.98 -1.47 -4.54
CA THR A 278 -5.86 -2.29 -5.38
C THR A 278 -5.09 -3.22 -6.31
N ASP A 279 -5.68 -4.37 -6.62
CA ASP A 279 -5.18 -5.31 -7.64
C ASP A 279 -5.36 -4.76 -9.07
N ASN A 280 -6.29 -3.78 -9.24
CA ASN A 280 -6.61 -3.15 -10.53
C ASN A 280 -6.43 -1.62 -10.47
N PRO A 281 -5.18 -1.12 -10.46
CA PRO A 281 -4.92 0.31 -10.41
C PRO A 281 -5.44 1.06 -11.64
N GLU A 282 -5.49 0.45 -12.82
CA GLU A 282 -6.06 1.04 -14.03
C GLU A 282 -7.54 1.39 -13.84
N ARG A 283 -8.33 0.46 -13.27
CA ARG A 283 -9.73 0.71 -12.98
C ARG A 283 -9.93 1.84 -11.97
N PHE A 284 -9.09 1.90 -10.95
CA PHE A 284 -9.17 2.98 -9.98
C PHE A 284 -8.80 4.34 -10.59
N LEU A 285 -7.76 4.40 -11.41
CA LEU A 285 -7.38 5.62 -12.16
C LEU A 285 -8.51 6.08 -13.08
N GLN A 286 -9.19 5.15 -13.78
CA GLN A 286 -10.35 5.48 -14.59
C GLN A 286 -11.48 6.09 -13.75
N ILE A 287 -11.82 5.50 -12.59
CA ILE A 287 -12.83 6.05 -11.68
C ILE A 287 -12.43 7.44 -11.19
N CYS A 288 -11.17 7.67 -10.88
CA CYS A 288 -10.67 8.99 -10.49
C CYS A 288 -10.80 10.02 -11.62
N LYS A 289 -10.48 9.63 -12.86
CA LYS A 289 -10.62 10.50 -14.05
C LYS A 289 -12.08 10.87 -14.33
N GLU A 290 -12.99 9.94 -14.12
CA GLU A 290 -14.43 10.11 -14.34
C GLU A 290 -15.14 10.73 -13.12
N TRP A 291 -14.40 11.03 -12.03
CA TRP A 291 -15.00 11.53 -10.78
C TRP A 291 -15.57 12.93 -10.95
N PRO A 292 -16.88 13.16 -10.70
CA PRO A 292 -17.48 14.48 -10.84
C PRO A 292 -17.01 15.44 -9.75
N ASP A 293 -16.73 16.69 -10.13
CA ASP A 293 -16.29 17.74 -9.20
C ASP A 293 -17.37 18.13 -8.17
N ASP A 294 -18.67 17.96 -8.48
CA ASP A 294 -19.83 18.47 -7.73
C ASP A 294 -20.84 17.38 -7.31
N GLU A 295 -20.40 16.20 -6.87
CA GLU A 295 -21.34 15.18 -6.41
C GLU A 295 -21.94 15.51 -5.04
N ASP A 296 -23.28 15.52 -4.92
CA ASP A 296 -23.96 15.66 -3.62
C ASP A 296 -23.61 14.46 -2.72
N GLU A 297 -22.64 14.70 -1.80
CA GLU A 297 -22.11 13.69 -0.89
C GLU A 297 -23.20 12.95 -0.11
N LYS A 298 -24.27 13.66 0.28
CA LYS A 298 -25.37 13.08 1.08
C LYS A 298 -26.29 12.20 0.25
N ALA A 299 -26.56 12.57 -0.99
CA ALA A 299 -27.40 11.77 -1.90
C ALA A 299 -26.69 10.46 -2.26
N VAL A 300 -25.39 10.53 -2.51
CA VAL A 300 -24.55 9.37 -2.87
C VAL A 300 -24.31 8.47 -1.67
N GLU A 301 -24.05 9.01 -0.48
CA GLU A 301 -23.90 8.20 0.74
C GLU A 301 -25.19 7.41 1.04
N ARG A 302 -26.37 8.03 0.86
CA ARG A 302 -27.68 7.35 0.96
C ARG A 302 -27.83 6.25 -0.09
N ARG A 303 -27.43 6.47 -1.33
CA ARG A 303 -27.48 5.49 -2.42
C ARG A 303 -26.57 4.30 -2.17
N GLN A 304 -25.35 4.56 -1.68
CA GLN A 304 -24.39 3.51 -1.30
C GLN A 304 -24.86 2.70 -0.11
N MET A 305 -25.37 3.36 0.94
CA MET A 305 -25.92 2.65 2.09
C MET A 305 -27.07 1.73 1.66
N ARG A 306 -27.95 2.18 0.76
CA ARG A 306 -28.99 1.32 0.17
C ARG A 306 -28.39 0.15 -0.62
N HIS A 307 -27.35 0.37 -1.39
CA HIS A 307 -26.68 -0.69 -2.15
C HIS A 307 -25.97 -1.69 -1.23
N PHE A 308 -25.27 -1.17 -0.22
CA PHE A 308 -24.56 -1.95 0.79
C PHE A 308 -25.50 -2.83 1.63
N PHE A 309 -26.66 -2.28 2.02
CA PHE A 309 -27.71 -3.00 2.79
C PHE A 309 -28.73 -3.70 1.89
N SER A 310 -28.52 -3.74 0.55
CA SER A 310 -29.42 -4.42 -0.35
C SER A 310 -29.40 -5.92 -0.15
N LEU A 311 -30.57 -6.49 0.18
CA LEU A 311 -30.78 -7.93 0.29
C LEU A 311 -30.54 -8.68 -1.05
N ARG A 312 -30.52 -7.96 -2.19
CA ARG A 312 -30.21 -8.53 -3.51
C ARG A 312 -28.71 -8.84 -3.70
N ARG A 313 -27.83 -8.25 -2.87
CA ARG A 313 -26.38 -8.51 -2.86
C ARG A 313 -25.88 -8.65 -1.42
N PRO A 314 -26.21 -9.75 -0.71
CA PRO A 314 -25.93 -9.91 0.73
C PRO A 314 -24.42 -10.06 1.03
N LYS A 315 -23.58 -10.39 0.04
CA LYS A 315 -22.16 -10.68 0.24
C LYS A 315 -21.38 -9.59 1.00
N PRO A 316 -21.49 -8.27 0.68
CA PRO A 316 -20.75 -7.24 1.40
C PRO A 316 -21.18 -7.10 2.87
N LEU A 317 -22.49 -7.18 3.14
CA LEU A 317 -23.04 -7.08 4.50
C LEU A 317 -22.63 -8.29 5.34
N VAL A 318 -22.81 -9.51 4.80
CA VAL A 318 -22.41 -10.74 5.47
C VAL A 318 -20.91 -10.71 5.77
N PHE A 319 -20.09 -10.31 4.79
CA PHE A 319 -18.66 -10.19 4.98
C PHE A 319 -18.30 -9.18 6.10
N LEU A 320 -18.93 -8.02 6.12
CA LEU A 320 -18.71 -7.02 7.17
C LEU A 320 -19.10 -7.55 8.56
N LEU A 321 -20.22 -8.26 8.67
CA LEU A 321 -20.66 -8.86 9.94
C LEU A 321 -19.68 -9.94 10.40
N LEU A 322 -19.29 -10.85 9.51
CA LEU A 322 -18.29 -11.88 9.79
C LEU A 322 -16.94 -11.27 10.18
N PHE A 323 -16.50 -10.25 9.46
CA PHE A 323 -15.27 -9.53 9.80
C PHE A 323 -15.35 -8.90 11.19
N ARG A 324 -16.47 -8.26 11.56
CA ARG A 324 -16.64 -7.67 12.89
C ARG A 324 -16.60 -8.71 13.99
N VAL A 325 -17.27 -9.84 13.82
CA VAL A 325 -17.22 -10.95 14.79
C VAL A 325 -15.80 -11.48 14.92
N LEU A 326 -15.11 -11.74 13.81
CA LEU A 326 -13.72 -12.20 13.82
C LEU A 326 -12.79 -11.17 14.47
N ALA A 327 -12.91 -9.90 14.11
CA ALA A 327 -12.10 -8.83 14.68
C ALA A 327 -12.31 -8.68 16.19
N MET A 328 -13.53 -8.84 16.67
CA MET A 328 -13.84 -8.84 18.12
C MET A 328 -13.20 -10.05 18.81
N SER A 329 -13.30 -11.24 18.22
CA SER A 329 -12.70 -12.47 18.78
C SER A 329 -11.17 -12.35 18.85
N VAL A 330 -10.52 -11.86 17.78
CA VAL A 330 -9.08 -11.62 17.76
C VAL A 330 -8.67 -10.56 18.78
N ALA A 331 -9.46 -9.48 18.92
CA ALA A 331 -9.20 -8.45 19.92
C ALA A 331 -9.30 -8.98 21.36
N LEU A 332 -10.28 -9.84 21.63
CA LEU A 332 -10.44 -10.49 22.94
C LEU A 332 -9.26 -11.41 23.25
N VAL A 333 -8.86 -12.25 22.31
CA VAL A 333 -7.69 -13.14 22.49
C VAL A 333 -6.41 -12.32 22.72
N ALA A 334 -6.22 -11.24 21.94
CA ALA A 334 -5.08 -10.36 22.11
C ALA A 334 -5.11 -9.62 23.46
N PHE A 335 -6.30 -9.22 23.94
CA PHE A 335 -6.46 -8.61 25.28
C PHE A 335 -6.06 -9.58 26.39
N VAL A 336 -6.53 -10.82 26.33
CA VAL A 336 -6.23 -11.84 27.33
C VAL A 336 -4.74 -12.19 27.33
N LYS A 337 -4.10 -12.31 26.15
CA LYS A 337 -2.69 -12.72 26.04
C LYS A 337 -1.68 -11.59 26.29
N ALA A 338 -2.00 -10.37 25.92
CA ALA A 338 -1.01 -9.28 25.86
C ALA A 338 -1.55 -7.92 26.35
N GLY A 339 -2.71 -7.88 26.97
CA GLY A 339 -3.31 -6.68 27.55
C GLY A 339 -3.98 -5.74 26.54
N THR A 340 -4.29 -4.52 27.01
CA THR A 340 -4.97 -3.51 26.22
C THR A 340 -4.11 -3.06 25.00
N PRO A 341 -4.73 -2.50 23.96
CA PRO A 341 -3.98 -1.90 22.82
C PRO A 341 -2.91 -0.93 23.29
N ARG A 342 -3.22 -0.07 24.27
CA ARG A 342 -2.28 0.89 24.84
C ARG A 342 -1.07 0.19 25.50
N GLN A 343 -1.31 -0.81 26.31
CA GLN A 343 -0.23 -1.58 26.97
C GLN A 343 0.66 -2.26 25.93
N ARG A 344 0.08 -2.89 24.90
CA ARG A 344 0.83 -3.55 23.83
C ARG A 344 1.72 -2.58 23.06
N VAL A 345 1.21 -1.41 22.68
CA VAL A 345 2.01 -0.38 22.00
C VAL A 345 3.11 0.13 22.91
N GLN A 346 2.78 0.48 24.16
CA GLN A 346 3.79 1.00 25.11
C GLN A 346 4.88 -0.03 25.42
N ASN A 347 4.53 -1.30 25.63
CA ASN A 347 5.50 -2.35 25.89
C ASN A 347 6.42 -2.57 24.68
N ALA A 348 5.87 -2.63 23.49
CA ALA A 348 6.66 -2.78 22.26
C ALA A 348 7.62 -1.61 22.05
N LEU A 349 7.17 -0.37 22.25
CA LEU A 349 8.02 0.82 22.11
C LEU A 349 9.11 0.91 23.21
N ARG A 350 8.86 0.34 24.39
CA ARG A 350 9.86 0.26 25.48
C ARG A 350 10.82 -0.93 25.34
N GLY A 351 10.61 -1.81 24.37
CA GLY A 351 11.43 -3.02 24.19
C GLY A 351 11.17 -4.11 25.24
N ARG A 352 9.93 -4.19 25.77
CA ARG A 352 9.47 -5.19 26.73
C ARG A 352 8.58 -6.24 26.10
#